data_4e6a83c4b84fbe64396a36a49ccd3d7d
#
_entry.id   4e6a83c4b84fbe64396a36a49ccd3d7d
#
_cell.length_a   1.000
_cell.length_b   1.000
_cell.length_c   1.000
_cell.angle_alpha   90.00
_cell.angle_beta   90.00
_cell.angle_gamma   90.00
#
_symmetry.space_group_name_H-M   'P 1'
#
loop_
_entity.id
_entity.type
_entity.pdbx_description
1 polymer ?
#
loop_
_entity_poly.entity_id
_entity_poly.type
_entity_poly.pdbx_seq_one_letter_code
_entity_poly.pdbx_strand_id
1 'polypeptide(L)'
;MMDWLVTGGTGYLGTHLVTLLGATPAGRRVQSGLFEPRLADLLRSHRCIVHLAAHVSKSADAAMTCFEINSDGTRWLCAQLTAGQTLILASTKDVYGAHAENHTCVSEACPTTLNGQSAYAWSKWLAEEYARFYAAQRGFRLFILRLSTIFAPPTPGNPGGLVSSFARAIRAGQPLTLRWQGQQVRDLLPVSELARVIRACAASSLTSETFNIGGGSGYALTFAELAHRIGQSQGCTPQLNLTDAEPSPDDQRRYVSDLTRAGDKLGWAPGFDLDAALAQA
;
A
#
# COMPACT_ATOMS: atom_id res chain seq x y z
N MET A 1 4.61 -15.11 21.31
CA MET A 1 4.35 -14.95 19.86
C MET A 1 3.49 -13.72 19.70
N MET A 2 3.75 -12.82 18.73
CA MET A 2 2.87 -11.66 18.48
C MET A 2 1.54 -12.14 17.94
N ASP A 3 0.45 -11.57 18.47
CA ASP A 3 -0.91 -11.91 18.08
C ASP A 3 -1.39 -10.87 17.04
N TRP A 4 -1.45 -11.30 15.78
CA TRP A 4 -1.69 -10.44 14.63
C TRP A 4 -3.12 -10.55 14.13
N LEU A 5 -3.76 -9.42 13.88
CA LEU A 5 -5.00 -9.28 13.14
C LEU A 5 -4.76 -8.50 11.84
N VAL A 6 -5.20 -9.00 10.70
CA VAL A 6 -5.11 -8.30 9.40
C VAL A 6 -6.52 -7.99 8.92
N THR A 7 -6.93 -6.72 8.94
CA THR A 7 -8.17 -6.31 8.27
C THR A 7 -7.92 -6.19 6.76
N GLY A 8 -8.90 -6.56 5.96
CA GLY A 8 -8.66 -6.75 4.52
C GLY A 8 -7.83 -8.00 4.22
N GLY A 9 -7.77 -8.94 5.18
CA GLY A 9 -7.01 -10.19 5.11
C GLY A 9 -7.41 -11.15 3.98
N THR A 10 -8.54 -10.91 3.32
CA THR A 10 -8.99 -11.65 2.12
C THR A 10 -8.71 -10.91 0.81
N GLY A 11 -8.08 -9.73 0.89
CA GLY A 11 -7.67 -8.93 -0.27
C GLY A 11 -6.34 -9.40 -0.88
N TYR A 12 -5.92 -8.75 -1.98
CA TYR A 12 -4.71 -9.10 -2.72
C TYR A 12 -3.46 -9.19 -1.83
N LEU A 13 -3.08 -8.12 -1.16
CA LEU A 13 -1.92 -8.13 -0.25
C LEU A 13 -2.25 -8.83 1.08
N GLY A 14 -3.50 -8.71 1.54
CA GLY A 14 -3.94 -9.24 2.83
C GLY A 14 -3.78 -10.74 2.96
N THR A 15 -4.15 -11.50 1.93
CA THR A 15 -4.01 -12.97 1.91
C THR A 15 -2.56 -13.40 2.13
N HIS A 16 -1.60 -12.72 1.50
CA HIS A 16 -0.18 -12.97 1.69
C HIS A 16 0.30 -12.59 3.08
N LEU A 17 -0.11 -11.41 3.58
CA LEU A 17 0.29 -10.96 4.92
C LEU A 17 -0.28 -11.84 6.02
N VAL A 18 -1.50 -12.35 5.86
CA VAL A 18 -2.07 -13.35 6.79
C VAL A 18 -1.14 -14.56 6.92
N THR A 19 -0.70 -15.12 5.79
CA THR A 19 0.23 -16.26 5.77
C THR A 19 1.60 -15.88 6.33
N LEU A 20 2.20 -14.79 5.84
CA LEU A 20 3.54 -14.36 6.22
C LEU A 20 3.65 -13.99 7.70
N LEU A 21 2.61 -13.43 8.31
CA LEU A 21 2.61 -13.02 9.73
C LEU A 21 2.06 -14.09 10.67
N GLY A 22 1.41 -15.13 10.15
CA GLY A 22 0.63 -16.07 10.95
C GLY A 22 -0.57 -15.39 11.61
N ALA A 23 -1.26 -14.52 10.87
CA ALA A 23 -2.27 -13.62 11.39
C ALA A 23 -3.69 -14.16 11.28
N THR A 24 -4.57 -13.69 12.15
CA THR A 24 -6.02 -13.86 12.01
C THR A 24 -6.53 -12.91 10.90
N PRO A 25 -7.20 -13.41 9.85
CA PRO A 25 -7.83 -12.54 8.86
C PRO A 25 -9.12 -11.95 9.42
N ALA A 26 -9.29 -10.64 9.30
CA ALA A 26 -10.58 -10.00 9.54
C ALA A 26 -11.27 -9.68 8.20
N GLY A 27 -12.53 -10.05 8.13
CA GLY A 27 -13.29 -10.24 6.93
C GLY A 27 -13.72 -9.04 6.12
N ARG A 28 -14.70 -9.30 5.24
CA ARG A 28 -15.30 -8.34 4.32
C ARG A 28 -16.28 -7.42 5.05
N ARG A 29 -16.48 -6.23 4.49
CA ARG A 29 -17.57 -5.31 4.81
C ARG A 29 -18.92 -6.00 4.65
N VAL A 30 -19.81 -5.86 5.61
CA VAL A 30 -21.23 -6.20 5.44
C VAL A 30 -21.88 -5.14 4.56
N GLN A 31 -22.82 -5.53 3.70
CA GLN A 31 -23.53 -4.63 2.75
C GLN A 31 -24.25 -3.45 3.40
N SER A 32 -24.44 -3.46 4.72
CA SER A 32 -25.12 -2.41 5.49
C SER A 32 -24.27 -1.19 5.86
N GLY A 33 -23.02 -1.13 5.44
CA GLY A 33 -22.11 0.00 5.77
C GLY A 33 -21.55 0.01 7.19
N LEU A 34 -22.04 -0.83 8.08
CA LEU A 34 -21.56 -0.97 9.46
C LEU A 34 -20.54 -2.11 9.55
N PHE A 35 -19.51 -1.91 10.38
CA PHE A 35 -18.57 -2.95 10.68
C PHE A 35 -19.24 -4.02 11.56
N GLU A 36 -18.92 -5.29 11.30
CA GLU A 36 -19.50 -6.40 12.06
C GLU A 36 -19.15 -6.26 13.55
N PRO A 37 -20.09 -6.49 14.48
CA PRO A 37 -19.80 -6.55 15.92
C PRO A 37 -18.65 -7.49 16.26
N ARG A 38 -18.54 -8.61 15.52
CA ARG A 38 -17.44 -9.57 15.61
C ARG A 38 -16.07 -8.95 15.33
N LEU A 39 -15.98 -7.92 14.47
CA LEU A 39 -14.73 -7.23 14.22
C LEU A 39 -14.27 -6.44 15.46
N ALA A 40 -15.19 -5.83 16.20
CA ALA A 40 -14.85 -5.14 17.43
C ALA A 40 -14.26 -6.10 18.49
N ASP A 41 -14.79 -7.31 18.59
CA ASP A 41 -14.25 -8.35 19.49
C ASP A 41 -12.87 -8.81 19.06
N LEU A 42 -12.66 -9.04 17.76
CA LEU A 42 -11.34 -9.36 17.20
C LEU A 42 -10.34 -8.23 17.46
N LEU A 43 -10.72 -6.97 17.27
CA LEU A 43 -9.85 -5.84 17.54
C LEU A 43 -9.43 -5.79 19.02
N ARG A 44 -10.36 -6.05 19.95
CA ARG A 44 -10.06 -6.06 21.38
C ARG A 44 -9.18 -7.24 21.82
N SER A 45 -9.27 -8.38 21.14
CA SER A 45 -8.53 -9.59 21.50
C SER A 45 -7.11 -9.67 20.95
N HIS A 46 -6.74 -8.81 19.98
CA HIS A 46 -5.42 -8.85 19.34
C HIS A 46 -4.57 -7.64 19.75
N ARG A 47 -3.25 -7.87 19.90
CA ARG A 47 -2.30 -6.82 20.29
C ARG A 47 -1.76 -6.04 19.10
N CYS A 48 -1.63 -6.66 17.93
CA CYS A 48 -1.07 -6.05 16.74
C CYS A 48 -2.08 -6.11 15.59
N ILE A 49 -2.53 -4.94 15.13
CA ILE A 49 -3.52 -4.79 14.07
C ILE A 49 -2.85 -4.21 12.82
N VAL A 50 -2.90 -4.94 11.71
CA VAL A 50 -2.50 -4.44 10.38
C VAL A 50 -3.78 -4.08 9.64
N HIS A 51 -3.98 -2.79 9.38
CA HIS A 51 -5.19 -2.29 8.74
C HIS A 51 -4.95 -2.05 7.24
N LEU A 52 -5.30 -3.07 6.42
CA LEU A 52 -5.22 -3.03 4.95
C LEU A 52 -6.58 -2.83 4.29
N ALA A 53 -7.68 -3.01 5.02
CA ALA A 53 -9.02 -2.86 4.46
C ALA A 53 -9.17 -1.47 3.85
N ALA A 54 -9.40 -1.43 2.52
CA ALA A 54 -9.59 -0.20 1.77
C ALA A 54 -10.36 -0.47 0.48
N HIS A 55 -11.08 0.54 0.02
CA HIS A 55 -11.56 0.62 -1.36
C HIS A 55 -10.54 1.40 -2.18
N VAL A 56 -9.90 0.71 -3.15
CA VAL A 56 -8.84 1.30 -3.99
C VAL A 56 -9.45 1.61 -5.35
N SER A 57 -9.89 2.84 -5.54
CA SER A 57 -10.41 3.33 -6.81
C SER A 57 -10.14 4.82 -6.95
N LYS A 58 -9.63 5.23 -8.11
CA LYS A 58 -9.44 6.64 -8.47
C LYS A 58 -10.61 7.21 -9.27
N SER A 59 -11.64 6.39 -9.59
CA SER A 59 -12.86 6.87 -10.26
C SER A 59 -13.61 7.86 -9.39
N ALA A 60 -14.09 8.95 -9.99
CA ALA A 60 -14.93 9.94 -9.31
C ALA A 60 -16.21 9.31 -8.72
N ASP A 61 -16.81 8.34 -9.41
CA ASP A 61 -18.03 7.65 -8.97
C ASP A 61 -17.79 6.81 -7.67
N ALA A 62 -16.55 6.47 -7.39
CA ALA A 62 -16.17 5.72 -6.19
C ALA A 62 -15.86 6.62 -4.99
N ALA A 63 -15.97 7.95 -5.11
CA ALA A 63 -15.54 8.90 -4.09
C ALA A 63 -16.20 8.63 -2.73
N MET A 64 -17.54 8.52 -2.70
CA MET A 64 -18.29 8.26 -1.45
C MET A 64 -17.84 6.95 -0.81
N THR A 65 -17.71 5.89 -1.61
CA THR A 65 -17.23 4.58 -1.13
C THR A 65 -15.81 4.65 -0.57
N CYS A 66 -14.93 5.45 -1.17
CA CYS A 66 -13.60 5.70 -0.64
C CYS A 66 -13.67 6.36 0.75
N PHE A 67 -14.47 7.41 0.92
CA PHE A 67 -14.60 8.09 2.22
C PHE A 67 -15.23 7.20 3.28
N GLU A 68 -16.31 6.50 2.97
CA GLU A 68 -16.98 5.59 3.90
C GLU A 68 -16.06 4.45 4.36
N ILE A 69 -15.36 3.81 3.44
CA ILE A 69 -14.53 2.64 3.78
C ILE A 69 -13.19 3.06 4.36
N ASN A 70 -12.47 3.98 3.68
CA ASN A 70 -11.09 4.25 4.04
C ASN A 70 -10.98 5.20 5.22
N SER A 71 -11.79 6.28 5.27
CA SER A 71 -11.75 7.25 6.36
C SER A 71 -12.68 6.89 7.51
N ASP A 72 -13.98 6.74 7.29
CA ASP A 72 -14.93 6.43 8.37
C ASP A 72 -14.71 5.03 8.95
N GLY A 73 -14.35 4.08 8.09
CA GLY A 73 -13.95 2.75 8.52
C GLY A 73 -12.73 2.77 9.44
N THR A 74 -11.69 3.51 9.09
CA THR A 74 -10.50 3.66 9.93
C THR A 74 -10.84 4.40 11.22
N ARG A 75 -11.65 5.47 11.17
CA ARG A 75 -12.13 6.20 12.35
C ARG A 75 -12.84 5.25 13.33
N TRP A 76 -13.77 4.44 12.82
CA TRP A 76 -14.50 3.46 13.66
C TRP A 76 -13.54 2.44 14.28
N LEU A 77 -12.60 1.88 13.48
CA LEU A 77 -11.60 0.93 13.96
C LEU A 77 -10.76 1.53 15.08
N CYS A 78 -10.20 2.72 14.88
CA CYS A 78 -9.39 3.40 15.87
C CYS A 78 -10.15 3.66 17.18
N ALA A 79 -11.46 3.91 17.11
CA ALA A 79 -12.32 4.07 18.28
C ALA A 79 -12.47 2.78 19.12
N GLN A 80 -12.15 1.60 18.58
CA GLN A 80 -12.17 0.33 19.33
C GLN A 80 -10.84 0.01 20.03
N LEU A 81 -9.74 0.67 19.61
CA LEU A 81 -8.40 0.36 20.12
C LEU A 81 -8.15 1.02 21.48
N THR A 82 -7.22 0.42 22.22
CA THR A 82 -6.84 0.87 23.57
C THR A 82 -5.33 0.87 23.76
N ALA A 83 -4.86 1.44 24.86
CA ALA A 83 -3.46 1.39 25.28
C ALA A 83 -2.93 -0.07 25.30
N GLY A 84 -1.66 -0.25 24.92
CA GLY A 84 -1.01 -1.55 24.83
C GLY A 84 -1.20 -2.26 23.49
N GLN A 85 -2.07 -1.75 22.59
CA GLN A 85 -2.19 -2.24 21.22
C GLN A 85 -1.30 -1.46 20.25
N THR A 86 -1.01 -2.07 19.11
CA THR A 86 -0.28 -1.45 18.00
C THR A 86 -1.13 -1.49 16.75
N LEU A 87 -1.37 -0.31 16.15
CA LEU A 87 -1.98 -0.19 14.84
C LEU A 87 -0.90 0.09 13.79
N ILE A 88 -0.87 -0.74 12.76
CA ILE A 88 -0.07 -0.52 11.55
C ILE A 88 -1.06 -0.23 10.42
N LEU A 89 -1.18 1.04 10.05
CA LEU A 89 -2.12 1.54 9.05
C LEU A 89 -1.44 1.58 7.68
N ALA A 90 -1.95 0.82 6.73
CA ALA A 90 -1.57 0.97 5.33
C ALA A 90 -2.20 2.25 4.75
N SER A 91 -1.36 3.24 4.50
CA SER A 91 -1.65 4.44 3.73
C SER A 91 -1.09 4.30 2.31
N THR A 92 -0.94 5.38 1.59
CA THR A 92 -0.51 5.40 0.19
C THR A 92 0.42 6.59 -0.10
N LYS A 93 1.35 6.41 -1.04
CA LYS A 93 2.14 7.50 -1.62
C LYS A 93 1.27 8.60 -2.25
N ASP A 94 0.06 8.27 -2.66
CA ASP A 94 -0.83 9.20 -3.36
C ASP A 94 -1.30 10.36 -2.47
N VAL A 95 -1.13 10.26 -1.14
CA VAL A 95 -1.42 11.38 -0.21
C VAL A 95 -0.57 12.63 -0.48
N TYR A 96 0.57 12.49 -1.13
CA TYR A 96 1.43 13.60 -1.51
C TYR A 96 0.92 14.37 -2.73
N GLY A 97 0.03 13.76 -3.54
CA GLY A 97 -0.45 14.38 -4.78
C GLY A 97 0.69 14.81 -5.70
N ALA A 98 0.54 15.94 -6.37
CA ALA A 98 1.54 16.50 -7.27
C ALA A 98 2.78 17.08 -6.54
N HIS A 99 2.75 17.27 -5.22
CA HIS A 99 3.94 17.69 -4.48
C HIS A 99 5.09 16.70 -4.63
N ALA A 100 4.80 15.41 -4.79
CA ALA A 100 5.81 14.36 -4.98
C ALA A 100 6.67 14.58 -6.23
N GLU A 101 6.14 15.21 -7.28
CA GLU A 101 6.85 15.40 -8.56
C GLU A 101 8.02 16.36 -8.47
N ASN A 102 8.07 17.18 -7.42
CA ASN A 102 9.18 18.10 -7.16
C ASN A 102 10.41 17.42 -6.51
N HIS A 103 10.36 16.11 -6.31
CA HIS A 103 11.39 15.38 -5.58
C HIS A 103 11.93 14.20 -6.41
N THR A 104 13.25 14.00 -6.40
CA THR A 104 13.88 12.79 -6.96
C THR A 104 13.52 11.55 -6.14
N CYS A 105 13.58 11.68 -4.80
CA CYS A 105 13.07 10.71 -3.82
C CYS A 105 12.19 11.48 -2.84
N VAL A 106 11.01 10.95 -2.55
CA VAL A 106 10.00 11.62 -1.73
C VAL A 106 10.16 11.19 -0.27
N SER A 107 10.50 12.15 0.60
CA SER A 107 10.55 11.92 2.05
C SER A 107 9.19 12.18 2.70
N GLU A 108 9.04 11.77 3.97
CA GLU A 108 7.82 12.02 4.76
C GLU A 108 7.60 13.51 5.08
N ALA A 109 8.59 14.36 4.87
CA ALA A 109 8.48 15.81 4.97
C ALA A 109 7.80 16.47 3.75
N CYS A 110 7.61 15.72 2.65
CA CYS A 110 6.87 16.20 1.49
C CYS A 110 5.42 16.58 1.91
N PRO A 111 4.90 17.74 1.49
CA PRO A 111 3.57 18.19 1.87
C PRO A 111 2.47 17.20 1.43
N THR A 112 1.43 17.12 2.26
CA THR A 112 0.20 16.33 1.98
C THR A 112 -1.04 17.23 1.84
N THR A 113 -0.85 18.54 1.72
CA THR A 113 -1.93 19.50 1.42
C THR A 113 -2.52 19.22 0.05
N LEU A 114 -3.77 19.63 -0.15
CA LEU A 114 -4.50 19.34 -1.40
C LEU A 114 -3.75 19.90 -2.62
N ASN A 115 -3.35 18.99 -3.50
CA ASN A 115 -2.66 19.28 -4.75
C ASN A 115 -2.81 18.10 -5.73
N GLY A 116 -3.99 17.95 -6.33
CA GLY A 116 -4.28 16.94 -7.35
C GLY A 116 -4.56 15.52 -6.83
N GLN A 117 -4.75 15.32 -5.51
CA GLN A 117 -5.13 14.01 -4.99
C GLN A 117 -6.54 13.60 -5.42
N SER A 118 -6.70 12.32 -5.76
CA SER A 118 -8.01 11.69 -5.95
C SER A 118 -8.77 11.53 -4.63
N ALA A 119 -10.08 11.21 -4.70
CA ALA A 119 -10.87 10.87 -3.53
C ALA A 119 -10.28 9.69 -2.73
N TYR A 120 -9.69 8.70 -3.43
CA TYR A 120 -8.96 7.62 -2.78
C TYR A 120 -7.79 8.15 -1.93
N ALA A 121 -6.91 8.97 -2.51
CA ALA A 121 -5.76 9.51 -1.81
C ALA A 121 -6.20 10.39 -0.62
N TRP A 122 -7.22 11.22 -0.83
CA TRP A 122 -7.79 12.10 0.19
C TRP A 122 -8.43 11.32 1.34
N SER A 123 -9.17 10.24 1.04
CA SER A 123 -9.75 9.36 2.07
C SER A 123 -8.67 8.64 2.90
N LYS A 124 -7.53 8.28 2.29
CA LYS A 124 -6.39 7.70 3.01
C LYS A 124 -5.68 8.73 3.88
N TRP A 125 -5.56 9.98 3.41
CA TRP A 125 -5.03 11.07 4.24
C TRP A 125 -5.92 11.33 5.46
N LEU A 126 -7.24 11.40 5.30
CA LEU A 126 -8.19 11.52 6.42
C LEU A 126 -8.07 10.34 7.40
N ALA A 127 -7.86 9.13 6.88
CA ALA A 127 -7.60 7.95 7.71
C ALA A 127 -6.34 8.10 8.57
N GLU A 128 -5.25 8.68 8.04
CA GLU A 128 -4.04 8.99 8.81
C GLU A 128 -4.35 9.97 9.95
N GLU A 129 -5.11 11.05 9.67
CA GLU A 129 -5.46 12.06 10.68
C GLU A 129 -6.37 11.50 11.78
N TYR A 130 -7.37 10.70 11.43
CA TYR A 130 -8.18 9.98 12.42
C TYR A 130 -7.33 9.04 13.28
N ALA A 131 -6.42 8.29 12.67
CA ALA A 131 -5.55 7.39 13.42
C ALA A 131 -4.64 8.15 14.39
N ARG A 132 -4.06 9.29 13.99
CA ARG A 132 -3.26 10.16 14.87
C ARG A 132 -4.09 10.70 16.03
N PHE A 133 -5.29 11.21 15.74
CA PHE A 133 -6.19 11.73 16.78
C PHE A 133 -6.52 10.66 17.84
N TYR A 134 -6.95 9.47 17.38
CA TYR A 134 -7.33 8.40 18.31
C TYR A 134 -6.13 7.79 19.03
N ALA A 135 -4.96 7.68 18.39
CA ALA A 135 -3.74 7.22 19.05
C ALA A 135 -3.36 8.14 20.23
N ALA A 136 -3.42 9.46 20.03
CA ALA A 136 -3.19 10.44 21.09
C ALA A 136 -4.22 10.34 22.23
N GLN A 137 -5.50 10.09 21.91
CA GLN A 137 -6.58 10.02 22.91
C GLN A 137 -6.59 8.69 23.68
N ARG A 138 -6.21 7.58 23.04
CA ARG A 138 -6.39 6.23 23.58
C ARG A 138 -5.09 5.52 23.95
N GLY A 139 -3.94 6.09 23.59
CA GLY A 139 -2.62 5.60 23.98
C GLY A 139 -2.15 4.32 23.27
N PHE A 140 -2.75 3.91 22.16
CA PHE A 140 -2.20 2.83 21.34
C PHE A 140 -1.03 3.30 20.48
N ARG A 141 -0.12 2.39 20.15
CA ARG A 141 1.01 2.68 19.25
C ARG A 141 0.51 2.76 17.80
N LEU A 142 1.01 3.73 17.03
CA LEU A 142 0.57 3.96 15.66
C LEU A 142 1.75 3.99 14.68
N PHE A 143 1.72 3.14 13.66
CA PHE A 143 2.61 3.21 12.53
C PHE A 143 1.80 3.42 11.26
N ILE A 144 2.08 4.50 10.54
CA ILE A 144 1.47 4.80 9.25
C ILE A 144 2.48 4.45 8.17
N LEU A 145 2.13 3.52 7.28
CA LEU A 145 2.97 3.11 6.17
C LEU A 145 2.40 3.68 4.86
N ARG A 146 3.03 4.70 4.31
CA ARG A 146 2.71 5.27 2.99
C ARG A 146 3.31 4.39 1.93
N LEU A 147 2.52 3.45 1.43
CA LEU A 147 2.95 2.41 0.52
C LEU A 147 3.13 2.96 -0.90
N SER A 148 4.24 2.62 -1.54
CA SER A 148 4.46 2.76 -2.97
C SER A 148 3.86 1.57 -3.72
N THR A 149 4.52 1.07 -4.78
CA THR A 149 4.00 -0.05 -5.56
C THR A 149 4.34 -1.38 -4.92
N ILE A 150 3.46 -1.85 -4.06
CA ILE A 150 3.58 -3.18 -3.44
C ILE A 150 3.00 -4.23 -4.37
N PHE A 151 3.73 -5.33 -4.57
CA PHE A 151 3.27 -6.44 -5.39
C PHE A 151 3.42 -7.81 -4.70
N ALA A 152 2.66 -8.78 -5.17
CA ALA A 152 2.63 -10.14 -4.66
C ALA A 152 2.30 -11.12 -5.79
N PRO A 153 2.53 -12.43 -5.62
CA PRO A 153 2.01 -13.44 -6.52
C PRO A 153 0.49 -13.33 -6.70
N PRO A 154 -0.06 -13.73 -7.85
CA PRO A 154 -1.50 -13.70 -8.06
C PRO A 154 -2.22 -14.68 -7.11
N THR A 155 -3.42 -14.29 -6.68
CA THR A 155 -4.29 -15.17 -5.88
C THR A 155 -5.64 -15.36 -6.58
N PRO A 156 -6.26 -16.54 -6.46
CA PRO A 156 -7.57 -16.78 -7.08
C PRO A 156 -8.60 -15.73 -6.68
N GLY A 157 -9.33 -15.21 -7.67
CA GLY A 157 -10.37 -14.20 -7.45
C GLY A 157 -9.87 -12.79 -7.16
N ASN A 158 -8.56 -12.55 -7.21
CA ASN A 158 -7.95 -11.23 -6.98
C ASN A 158 -7.15 -10.79 -8.20
N PRO A 159 -7.52 -9.69 -8.87
CA PRO A 159 -6.83 -9.26 -10.10
C PRO A 159 -5.40 -8.75 -9.85
N GLY A 160 -5.03 -8.49 -8.59
CA GLY A 160 -3.74 -7.92 -8.23
C GLY A 160 -3.63 -6.41 -8.51
N GLY A 161 -2.41 -5.90 -8.39
CA GLY A 161 -2.05 -4.50 -8.67
C GLY A 161 -1.40 -4.30 -10.04
N LEU A 162 -0.65 -3.21 -10.18
CA LEU A 162 0.05 -2.82 -11.41
C LEU A 162 0.92 -3.96 -11.97
N VAL A 163 1.82 -4.50 -11.16
CA VAL A 163 2.75 -5.56 -11.57
C VAL A 163 2.00 -6.80 -12.06
N SER A 164 1.01 -7.27 -11.29
CA SER A 164 0.20 -8.43 -11.67
C SER A 164 -0.63 -8.20 -12.94
N SER A 165 -1.10 -6.96 -13.18
CA SER A 165 -1.83 -6.64 -14.40
C SER A 165 -0.93 -6.69 -15.63
N PHE A 166 0.31 -6.17 -15.52
CA PHE A 166 1.33 -6.26 -16.57
C PHE A 166 1.71 -7.72 -16.84
N ALA A 167 2.03 -8.47 -15.79
CA ALA A 167 2.41 -9.88 -15.90
C ALA A 167 1.31 -10.71 -16.57
N ARG A 168 0.06 -10.49 -16.24
CA ARG A 168 -1.09 -11.18 -16.86
C ARG A 168 -1.24 -10.83 -18.34
N ALA A 169 -1.14 -9.55 -18.70
CA ALA A 169 -1.24 -9.12 -20.10
C ALA A 169 -0.09 -9.69 -20.94
N ILE A 170 1.14 -9.64 -20.43
CA ILE A 170 2.33 -10.15 -21.10
C ILE A 170 2.21 -11.67 -21.33
N ARG A 171 1.83 -12.44 -20.30
CA ARG A 171 1.61 -13.90 -20.44
C ARG A 171 0.50 -14.25 -21.44
N ALA A 172 -0.52 -13.41 -21.54
CA ALA A 172 -1.62 -13.58 -22.49
C ALA A 172 -1.30 -13.08 -23.90
N GLY A 173 -0.08 -12.54 -24.14
CA GLY A 173 0.29 -11.92 -25.43
C GLY A 173 -0.55 -10.68 -25.78
N GLN A 174 -1.16 -10.04 -24.78
CA GLN A 174 -2.00 -8.86 -24.96
C GLN A 174 -1.14 -7.59 -24.94
N PRO A 175 -1.43 -6.60 -25.80
CA PRO A 175 -0.67 -5.35 -25.82
C PRO A 175 -0.92 -4.53 -24.55
N LEU A 176 0.15 -3.97 -23.98
CA LEU A 176 0.12 -3.00 -22.90
C LEU A 176 0.14 -1.60 -23.49
N THR A 177 -0.93 -0.84 -23.30
CA THR A 177 -0.95 0.58 -23.65
C THR A 177 -0.37 1.39 -22.51
N LEU A 178 0.79 2.01 -22.74
CA LEU A 178 1.52 2.83 -21.78
C LEU A 178 1.44 4.30 -22.20
N ARG A 179 0.88 5.13 -21.33
CA ARG A 179 0.85 6.58 -21.49
C ARG A 179 2.24 7.17 -21.28
N TRP A 180 2.45 8.40 -21.74
CA TRP A 180 3.69 9.16 -21.61
C TRP A 180 4.90 8.31 -22.00
N GLN A 181 4.79 7.62 -23.13
CA GLN A 181 5.82 6.71 -23.67
C GLN A 181 6.31 5.65 -22.65
N GLY A 182 5.50 5.31 -21.66
CA GLY A 182 5.87 4.38 -20.60
C GLY A 182 6.91 4.91 -19.60
N GLN A 183 7.14 6.23 -19.57
CA GLN A 183 8.17 6.86 -18.72
C GLN A 183 7.75 7.07 -17.26
N GLN A 184 6.49 6.75 -16.88
CA GLN A 184 6.09 6.80 -15.48
C GLN A 184 6.99 5.90 -14.63
N VAL A 185 7.49 6.44 -13.50
CA VAL A 185 8.43 5.73 -12.62
C VAL A 185 7.78 5.34 -11.31
N ARG A 186 7.97 4.09 -10.89
CA ARG A 186 7.59 3.57 -9.58
C ARG A 186 8.70 2.73 -8.97
N ASP A 187 8.86 2.84 -7.67
CA ASP A 187 9.69 1.92 -6.90
C ASP A 187 8.85 0.73 -6.43
N LEU A 188 9.36 -0.46 -6.66
CA LEU A 188 8.67 -1.72 -6.50
C LEU A 188 9.07 -2.42 -5.21
N LEU A 189 8.11 -3.01 -4.49
CA LEU A 189 8.40 -3.75 -3.27
C LEU A 189 7.53 -5.02 -3.19
N PRO A 190 8.10 -6.22 -3.05
CA PRO A 190 7.30 -7.43 -2.86
C PRO A 190 6.67 -7.46 -1.47
N VAL A 191 5.53 -8.12 -1.34
CA VAL A 191 4.76 -8.22 -0.09
C VAL A 191 5.55 -8.87 1.05
N SER A 192 6.55 -9.70 0.76
CA SER A 192 7.46 -10.28 1.74
C SER A 192 8.26 -9.20 2.48
N GLU A 193 8.71 -8.18 1.77
CA GLU A 193 9.40 -7.02 2.36
C GLU A 193 8.44 -6.15 3.19
N LEU A 194 7.18 -5.99 2.74
CA LEU A 194 6.17 -5.33 3.55
C LEU A 194 5.94 -6.09 4.88
N ALA A 195 5.93 -7.41 4.87
CA ALA A 195 5.84 -8.20 6.10
C ALA A 195 7.06 -8.01 7.02
N ARG A 196 8.26 -7.80 6.46
CA ARG A 196 9.48 -7.49 7.24
C ARG A 196 9.36 -6.15 7.96
N VAL A 197 8.95 -5.10 7.26
CA VAL A 197 8.80 -3.78 7.89
C VAL A 197 7.67 -3.75 8.92
N ILE A 198 6.57 -4.45 8.69
CA ILE A 198 5.48 -4.62 9.66
C ILE A 198 6.00 -5.23 10.97
N ARG A 199 6.81 -6.29 10.87
CA ARG A 199 7.44 -6.90 12.06
C ARG A 199 8.42 -5.95 12.74
N ALA A 200 9.22 -5.20 11.98
CA ALA A 200 10.15 -4.21 12.52
C ALA A 200 9.41 -3.10 13.30
N CYS A 201 8.30 -2.57 12.78
CA CYS A 201 7.45 -1.61 13.49
C CYS A 201 6.95 -2.18 14.82
N ALA A 202 6.42 -3.39 14.81
CA ALA A 202 5.86 -3.99 16.02
C ALA A 202 6.93 -4.30 17.07
N ALA A 203 8.13 -4.72 16.66
CA ALA A 203 9.26 -5.02 17.53
C ALA A 203 9.97 -3.78 18.08
N SER A 204 9.82 -2.62 17.43
CA SER A 204 10.49 -1.38 17.85
C SER A 204 9.92 -0.85 19.16
N SER A 205 10.66 0.05 19.82
CA SER A 205 10.22 0.81 21.00
C SER A 205 9.49 2.11 20.63
N LEU A 206 9.35 2.42 19.34
CA LEU A 206 8.68 3.63 18.87
C LEU A 206 7.20 3.61 19.21
N THR A 207 6.63 4.78 19.50
CA THR A 207 5.22 4.90 19.88
C THR A 207 4.32 5.36 18.74
N SER A 208 4.82 6.27 17.88
CA SER A 208 4.07 6.77 16.73
C SER A 208 5.04 7.26 15.66
N GLU A 209 4.90 6.73 14.45
CA GLU A 209 5.72 7.12 13.32
C GLU A 209 4.96 6.99 11.99
N THR A 210 5.41 7.78 11.02
CA THR A 210 4.98 7.64 9.61
C THR A 210 6.21 7.30 8.78
N PHE A 211 6.09 6.29 7.91
CA PHE A 211 7.16 5.84 7.03
C PHE A 211 6.69 5.74 5.58
N ASN A 212 7.51 6.21 4.66
CA ASN A 212 7.41 5.82 3.26
C ASN A 212 7.95 4.39 3.10
N ILE A 213 7.18 3.55 2.43
CA ILE A 213 7.53 2.13 2.23
C ILE A 213 7.42 1.79 0.74
N GLY A 214 8.55 1.50 0.15
CA GLY A 214 8.73 1.13 -1.25
C GLY A 214 10.09 0.49 -1.47
N GLY A 215 10.48 0.31 -2.73
CA GLY A 215 11.79 -0.22 -3.07
C GLY A 215 12.92 0.79 -3.01
N GLY A 216 12.59 2.09 -2.96
CA GLY A 216 13.58 3.16 -3.07
C GLY A 216 14.24 3.22 -4.46
N SER A 217 15.31 3.99 -4.59
CA SER A 217 15.99 4.23 -5.87
C SER A 217 16.57 2.96 -6.51
N GLY A 218 16.98 1.97 -5.71
CA GLY A 218 17.54 0.70 -6.21
C GLY A 218 16.53 -0.20 -6.93
N TYR A 219 15.23 0.02 -6.72
CA TYR A 219 14.14 -0.77 -7.31
C TYR A 219 13.13 0.09 -8.07
N ALA A 220 13.55 1.28 -8.49
CA ALA A 220 12.74 2.19 -9.29
C ALA A 220 12.87 1.86 -10.77
N LEU A 221 11.73 1.65 -11.44
CA LEU A 221 11.66 1.36 -12.87
C LEU A 221 10.61 2.26 -13.53
N THR A 222 10.85 2.58 -14.80
CA THR A 222 9.80 3.07 -15.68
C THR A 222 8.80 1.95 -15.98
N PHE A 223 7.59 2.29 -16.42
CA PHE A 223 6.61 1.27 -16.81
C PHE A 223 7.06 0.44 -18.00
N ALA A 224 7.80 1.04 -18.94
CA ALA A 224 8.39 0.32 -20.07
C ALA A 224 9.47 -0.67 -19.59
N GLU A 225 10.40 -0.25 -18.73
CA GLU A 225 11.41 -1.14 -18.13
C GLU A 225 10.77 -2.26 -17.32
N LEU A 226 9.73 -1.94 -16.52
CA LEU A 226 8.97 -2.94 -15.76
C LEU A 226 8.36 -4.01 -16.68
N ALA A 227 7.72 -3.59 -17.77
CA ALA A 227 7.14 -4.52 -18.73
C ALA A 227 8.21 -5.44 -19.37
N HIS A 228 9.34 -4.88 -19.75
CA HIS A 228 10.45 -5.67 -20.31
C HIS A 228 11.04 -6.64 -19.28
N ARG A 229 11.25 -6.20 -18.04
CA ARG A 229 11.75 -7.07 -16.96
C ARG A 229 10.80 -8.22 -16.64
N ILE A 230 9.49 -7.94 -16.56
CA ILE A 230 8.48 -8.99 -16.38
C ILE A 230 8.55 -9.97 -17.56
N GLY A 231 8.61 -9.47 -18.79
CA GLY A 231 8.74 -10.31 -19.97
C GLY A 231 9.96 -11.24 -19.90
N GLN A 232 11.12 -10.68 -19.57
CA GLN A 232 12.37 -11.44 -19.41
C GLN A 232 12.24 -12.51 -18.33
N SER A 233 11.71 -12.15 -17.14
CA SER A 233 11.57 -13.10 -16.03
C SER A 233 10.57 -14.23 -16.30
N GLN A 234 9.64 -14.04 -17.23
CA GLN A 234 8.62 -15.01 -17.63
C GLN A 234 8.87 -15.68 -18.99
N GLY A 235 10.00 -15.37 -19.66
CA GLY A 235 10.32 -15.89 -20.98
C GLY A 235 9.38 -15.40 -22.09
N CYS A 236 8.76 -14.23 -21.93
CA CYS A 236 7.80 -13.63 -22.85
C CYS A 236 8.32 -12.30 -23.40
N THR A 237 7.92 -11.94 -24.61
CA THR A 237 8.20 -10.60 -25.18
C THR A 237 6.98 -9.71 -25.02
N PRO A 238 7.06 -8.60 -24.27
CA PRO A 238 5.92 -7.71 -24.10
C PRO A 238 5.61 -6.96 -25.41
N GLN A 239 4.34 -6.88 -25.74
CA GLN A 239 3.84 -6.02 -26.81
C GLN A 239 3.46 -4.67 -26.20
N LEU A 240 4.20 -3.60 -26.52
CA LEU A 240 3.97 -2.26 -25.98
C LEU A 240 3.35 -1.36 -27.03
N ASN A 241 2.21 -0.75 -26.66
CA ASN A 241 1.60 0.35 -27.38
C ASN A 241 1.91 1.65 -26.62
N LEU A 242 2.99 2.33 -27.04
CA LEU A 242 3.46 3.57 -26.43
C LEU A 242 2.68 4.76 -26.98
N THR A 243 2.17 5.62 -26.11
CA THR A 243 1.38 6.80 -26.50
C THR A 243 1.92 8.06 -25.82
N ASP A 244 1.72 9.22 -26.46
CA ASP A 244 2.07 10.54 -25.92
C ASP A 244 1.04 11.07 -24.94
N ALA A 245 -0.07 10.34 -24.71
CA ALA A 245 -1.08 10.75 -23.76
C ALA A 245 -0.48 10.90 -22.35
N GLU A 246 -0.75 12.04 -21.71
CA GLU A 246 -0.29 12.29 -20.35
C GLU A 246 -0.88 11.28 -19.34
N PRO A 247 -0.16 10.96 -18.26
CA PRO A 247 -0.74 10.25 -17.12
C PRO A 247 -2.02 10.92 -16.63
N SER A 248 -2.84 10.18 -15.90
CA SER A 248 -4.00 10.79 -15.22
C SER A 248 -3.52 11.90 -14.26
N PRO A 249 -4.22 13.04 -14.14
CA PRO A 249 -3.82 14.15 -13.26
C PRO A 249 -3.66 13.74 -11.79
N ASP A 250 -4.34 12.68 -11.37
CA ASP A 250 -4.28 12.11 -10.03
C ASP A 250 -3.25 10.97 -9.90
N ASP A 251 -2.42 10.75 -10.94
CA ASP A 251 -1.35 9.76 -10.92
C ASP A 251 0.00 10.42 -11.23
N GLN A 252 0.92 10.34 -10.27
CA GLN A 252 2.22 10.97 -10.35
C GLN A 252 3.02 10.42 -11.56
N ARG A 253 3.73 11.30 -12.26
CA ARG A 253 4.66 10.90 -13.32
C ARG A 253 5.83 10.10 -12.75
N ARG A 254 6.31 10.53 -11.59
CA ARG A 254 7.40 9.89 -10.87
C ARG A 254 7.07 9.79 -9.39
N TYR A 255 7.29 8.62 -8.81
CA TYR A 255 7.36 8.44 -7.37
C TYR A 255 8.44 7.42 -7.02
N VAL A 256 9.34 7.80 -6.14
CA VAL A 256 10.37 6.95 -5.55
C VAL A 256 10.44 7.28 -4.06
N SER A 257 10.31 6.30 -3.20
CA SER A 257 10.37 6.49 -1.75
C SER A 257 11.78 6.87 -1.30
N ASP A 258 11.90 7.91 -0.48
CA ASP A 258 13.05 8.08 0.39
C ASP A 258 12.84 7.17 1.62
N LEU A 259 13.75 6.24 1.82
CA LEU A 259 13.68 5.23 2.88
C LEU A 259 14.58 5.53 4.08
N THR A 260 15.21 6.71 4.10
CA THR A 260 16.17 7.10 5.15
C THR A 260 15.56 6.98 6.54
N ARG A 261 14.31 7.48 6.73
CA ARG A 261 13.63 7.40 8.02
C ARG A 261 13.38 5.97 8.49
N ALA A 262 12.98 5.08 7.58
CA ALA A 262 12.77 3.67 7.90
C ALA A 262 14.09 2.97 8.22
N GLY A 263 15.17 3.30 7.51
CA GLY A 263 16.52 2.84 7.80
C GLY A 263 16.99 3.26 9.18
N ASP A 264 16.96 4.55 9.48
CA ASP A 264 17.46 5.11 10.73
C ASP A 264 16.68 4.63 11.97
N LYS A 265 15.34 4.55 11.86
CA LYS A 265 14.49 4.26 13.02
C LYS A 265 14.14 2.79 13.22
N LEU A 266 14.11 2.00 12.15
CA LEU A 266 13.72 0.59 12.20
C LEU A 266 14.89 -0.35 11.85
N GLY A 267 16.02 0.17 11.37
CA GLY A 267 17.10 -0.66 10.81
C GLY A 267 16.64 -1.45 9.57
N TRP A 268 15.59 -0.97 8.86
CA TRP A 268 15.03 -1.68 7.71
C TRP A 268 15.43 -1.00 6.40
N ALA A 269 15.89 -1.83 5.48
CA ALA A 269 16.04 -1.48 4.07
C ALA A 269 15.54 -2.66 3.22
N PRO A 270 15.02 -2.41 2.01
CA PRO A 270 14.61 -3.49 1.11
C PRO A 270 15.85 -4.28 0.66
N GLY A 271 15.72 -5.62 0.64
CA GLY A 271 16.80 -6.52 0.24
C GLY A 271 16.22 -7.78 -0.37
N PHE A 272 15.98 -7.76 -1.68
CA PHE A 272 15.38 -8.87 -2.43
C PHE A 272 15.91 -8.92 -3.86
N ASP A 273 15.80 -10.08 -4.50
CA ASP A 273 16.03 -10.26 -5.93
C ASP A 273 14.77 -9.85 -6.70
N LEU A 274 14.87 -8.76 -7.46
CA LEU A 274 13.73 -8.20 -8.20
C LEU A 274 13.25 -9.16 -9.30
N ASP A 275 14.17 -9.78 -10.05
CA ASP A 275 13.79 -10.63 -11.16
C ASP A 275 13.14 -11.93 -10.66
N ALA A 276 13.67 -12.50 -9.58
CA ALA A 276 13.05 -13.66 -8.92
C ALA A 276 11.66 -13.32 -8.36
N ALA A 277 11.46 -12.10 -7.83
CA ALA A 277 10.17 -11.66 -7.33
C ALA A 277 9.17 -11.39 -8.47
N LEU A 278 9.61 -10.79 -9.58
CA LEU A 278 8.77 -10.54 -10.77
C LEU A 278 8.37 -11.83 -11.50
N ALA A 279 9.21 -12.86 -11.46
CA ALA A 279 8.87 -14.17 -12.02
C ALA A 279 7.64 -14.82 -11.35
N GLN A 280 7.35 -14.45 -10.10
CA GLN A 280 6.21 -14.96 -9.33
C GLN A 280 4.95 -14.07 -9.43
N ALA A 281 5.04 -12.92 -10.09
CA ALA A 281 3.97 -11.91 -10.16
C ALA A 281 2.85 -12.26 -11.16
#